data_52da5e7d3df1ea43970fc0b7dedf3707
#
_entry.id   52da5e7d3df1ea43970fc0b7dedf3707
#
_cell.length_a   1.000
_cell.length_b   1.000
_cell.length_c   1.000
_cell.angle_alpha   90.00
_cell.angle_beta   90.00
_cell.angle_gamma   90.00
#
_symmetry.space_group_name_H-M   'P 1'
#
loop_
_entity.id
_entity.type
_entity.pdbx_description
1 polymer ?
#
loop_
_entity_poly.entity_id
_entity_poly.type
_entity_poly.pdbx_seq_one_letter_code
_entity_poly.pdbx_strand_id
1 'polypeptide(L)'
;MALNISNTWKGRRKAAGTAPTVGEYEQRFGVAEGGPSEDGTSDHKHVNNLYYDLVTDFFEYGWGRSFHFAPRVPGESFKASLARHEHFIALALGLKPGMVVADFGSGVGGPLLEIARFSGAKIVGLNSNAYQLERARQLAEEAELSHLADFLHCDFLEVDAPDESFDAAYSIEATCCAPDKVSVYTEVFRLLKPGARFAAYEYAVTDRFDPQDPHHLQLKADIQLGGGLLVIDDRETIDNALVSVGFEVLETRDLSVQTGPSIPWYEPLVGSGLSVANLRSSKIGRWFTHHTLRVMEGLRIAPRGTVRVQETLELCAVAMAEAGRLGIFTPMYFIHARKPA
;
A
#
# COMPACT_ATOMS: atom_id res chain seq x y z
N MET A 1 10.76 -19.01 12.74
CA MET A 1 12.06 -18.39 12.41
C MET A 1 12.11 -17.06 13.13
N ALA A 2 12.96 -16.89 14.13
CA ALA A 2 13.05 -15.63 14.87
C ALA A 2 13.74 -14.60 13.96
N LEU A 3 13.01 -13.54 13.60
CA LEU A 3 13.60 -12.39 12.92
C LEU A 3 14.77 -11.86 13.75
N ASN A 4 15.96 -11.85 13.17
CA ASN A 4 17.12 -11.26 13.81
C ASN A 4 17.03 -9.72 13.68
N ILE A 5 16.16 -9.13 14.50
CA ILE A 5 15.85 -7.69 14.54
C ILE A 5 17.14 -6.84 14.51
N SER A 6 18.23 -7.33 15.15
CA SER A 6 19.49 -6.58 15.21
C SER A 6 20.20 -6.46 13.85
N ASN A 7 19.99 -7.40 12.91
CA ASN A 7 20.62 -7.34 11.58
C ASN A 7 19.83 -6.46 10.61
N THR A 8 18.50 -6.47 10.70
CA THR A 8 17.62 -5.58 9.93
C THR A 8 17.94 -4.11 10.22
N TRP A 9 18.11 -3.76 11.49
CA TRP A 9 18.45 -2.40 11.92
C TRP A 9 19.87 -1.96 11.57
N LYS A 10 20.83 -2.90 11.48
CA LYS A 10 22.21 -2.60 11.03
C LYS A 10 22.29 -2.35 9.53
N GLY A 11 21.43 -3.01 8.73
CA GLY A 11 21.32 -2.79 7.29
C GLY A 11 20.85 -1.37 6.95
N ARG A 12 19.84 -0.84 7.65
CA ARG A 12 19.35 0.54 7.49
C ARG A 12 20.42 1.60 7.70
N ARG A 13 21.27 1.46 8.74
CA ARG A 13 22.37 2.41 9.00
C ARG A 13 23.38 2.51 7.88
N LYS A 14 23.49 1.49 7.02
CA LYS A 14 24.41 1.47 5.87
C LYS A 14 23.80 2.07 4.60
N ALA A 15 22.48 1.92 4.40
CA ALA A 15 21.80 2.36 3.18
C ALA A 15 21.35 3.84 3.21
N ALA A 16 21.03 4.38 4.38
CA ALA A 16 20.31 5.67 4.52
C ALA A 16 21.07 6.80 5.24
N GLY A 17 22.38 6.76 5.39
CA GLY A 17 23.15 7.86 6.02
C GLY A 17 22.70 8.21 7.46
N THR A 18 21.59 8.86 7.64
CA THR A 18 20.87 9.12 8.91
C THR A 18 19.46 8.54 8.79
N ALA A 19 19.06 7.67 9.72
CA ALA A 19 17.69 7.16 9.75
C ALA A 19 16.70 8.33 9.97
N PRO A 20 15.62 8.46 9.14
CA PRO A 20 14.65 9.51 9.29
C PRO A 20 13.97 9.42 10.67
N THR A 21 13.50 10.54 11.18
CA THR A 21 12.79 10.61 12.46
C THR A 21 11.28 10.78 12.19
N VAL A 22 10.44 10.26 13.10
CA VAL A 22 8.99 10.52 13.02
C VAL A 22 8.68 12.02 13.04
N GLY A 23 9.45 12.80 13.82
CA GLY A 23 9.29 14.25 13.84
C GLY A 23 9.56 14.93 12.50
N GLU A 24 10.50 14.42 11.71
CA GLU A 24 10.75 14.90 10.35
C GLU A 24 9.57 14.56 9.42
N TYR A 25 9.06 13.34 9.50
CA TYR A 25 7.86 12.94 8.77
C TYR A 25 6.65 13.82 9.12
N GLU A 26 6.35 13.98 10.43
CA GLU A 26 5.21 14.78 10.88
C GLU A 26 5.32 16.26 10.48
N GLN A 27 6.53 16.82 10.52
CA GLN A 27 6.78 18.19 10.06
C GLN A 27 6.52 18.32 8.55
N ARG A 28 7.01 17.37 7.76
CA ARG A 28 6.82 17.36 6.30
C ARG A 28 5.38 17.07 5.90
N PHE A 29 4.70 16.24 6.69
CA PHE A 29 3.27 15.96 6.49
C PHE A 29 2.38 17.15 6.88
N GLY A 30 2.91 18.17 7.55
CA GLY A 30 2.15 19.36 7.95
C GLY A 30 1.25 19.14 9.18
N VAL A 31 1.59 18.23 10.09
CA VAL A 31 0.78 17.92 11.28
C VAL A 31 0.49 19.16 12.14
N ALA A 32 1.45 20.07 12.28
CA ALA A 32 1.28 21.32 13.02
C ALA A 32 0.32 22.30 12.32
N GLU A 33 0.08 22.14 11.03
CA GLU A 33 -0.75 23.00 10.18
C GLU A 33 -2.12 22.38 9.88
N GLY A 34 -2.44 21.22 10.46
CA GLY A 34 -3.72 20.53 10.29
C GLY A 34 -3.75 19.48 9.17
N GLY A 35 -2.60 19.09 8.64
CA GLY A 35 -2.45 18.08 7.60
C GLY A 35 -1.70 18.58 6.36
N PRO A 36 -1.60 17.76 5.31
CA PRO A 36 -0.89 18.14 4.11
C PRO A 36 -1.52 19.37 3.45
N SER A 37 -0.71 20.37 3.11
CA SER A 37 -1.18 21.53 2.36
C SER A 37 -1.50 21.15 0.92
N GLU A 38 -2.48 21.81 0.31
CA GLU A 38 -2.81 21.62 -1.12
C GLU A 38 -1.59 21.90 -2.03
N ASP A 39 -0.64 22.71 -1.57
CA ASP A 39 0.62 23.01 -2.25
C ASP A 39 1.73 21.97 -1.99
N GLY A 40 1.51 20.99 -1.11
CA GLY A 40 2.51 19.98 -0.70
C GLY A 40 2.82 18.91 -1.76
N THR A 41 2.27 19.03 -2.97
CA THR A 41 2.45 18.09 -4.08
C THR A 41 3.90 17.97 -4.57
N SER A 42 4.73 18.99 -4.37
CA SER A 42 6.13 18.99 -4.84
C SER A 42 7.08 18.10 -4.02
N ASP A 43 6.70 17.68 -2.80
CA ASP A 43 7.56 16.89 -1.90
C ASP A 43 6.99 15.48 -1.60
N HIS A 44 5.94 15.03 -2.34
CA HIS A 44 5.23 13.77 -2.11
C HIS A 44 6.16 12.55 -2.04
N LYS A 45 7.13 12.48 -2.94
CA LYS A 45 8.11 11.40 -3.00
C LYS A 45 8.97 11.33 -1.73
N HIS A 46 9.37 12.50 -1.21
CA HIS A 46 10.17 12.55 0.01
C HIS A 46 9.35 12.14 1.24
N VAL A 47 8.11 12.65 1.37
CA VAL A 47 7.17 12.29 2.44
C VAL A 47 6.91 10.78 2.43
N ASN A 48 6.60 10.21 1.25
CA ASN A 48 6.36 8.78 1.10
C ASN A 48 7.60 7.95 1.46
N ASN A 49 8.79 8.35 1.02
CA ASN A 49 10.03 7.64 1.35
C ASN A 49 10.32 7.69 2.85
N LEU A 50 10.14 8.85 3.51
CA LEU A 50 10.28 8.96 4.96
C LEU A 50 9.32 8.01 5.69
N TYR A 51 8.05 7.99 5.27
CA TYR A 51 7.05 7.09 5.84
C TYR A 51 7.46 5.63 5.70
N TYR A 52 7.72 5.15 4.49
CA TYR A 52 8.07 3.75 4.25
C TYR A 52 9.42 3.34 4.86
N ASP A 53 10.38 4.24 4.97
CA ASP A 53 11.60 4.00 5.73
C ASP A 53 11.33 3.74 7.22
N LEU A 54 10.30 4.36 7.78
CA LEU A 54 9.90 4.16 9.17
C LEU A 54 9.09 2.87 9.38
N VAL A 55 8.17 2.53 8.45
CA VAL A 55 7.12 1.52 8.72
C VAL A 55 7.36 0.17 8.06
N THR A 56 8.22 0.03 7.04
CA THR A 56 8.38 -1.21 6.27
C THR A 56 8.64 -2.43 7.14
N ASP A 57 9.54 -2.36 8.12
CA ASP A 57 9.85 -3.49 9.00
C ASP A 57 8.66 -3.85 9.92
N PHE A 58 7.87 -2.85 10.34
CA PHE A 58 6.65 -3.08 11.12
C PHE A 58 5.61 -3.82 10.28
N PHE A 59 5.47 -3.46 9.01
CA PHE A 59 4.55 -4.13 8.09
C PHE A 59 5.01 -5.55 7.79
N GLU A 60 6.30 -5.80 7.46
CA GLU A 60 6.77 -7.18 7.28
C GLU A 60 6.54 -8.04 8.53
N TYR A 61 6.75 -7.47 9.73
CA TYR A 61 6.56 -8.20 10.98
C TYR A 61 5.09 -8.46 11.31
N GLY A 62 4.23 -7.45 11.17
CA GLY A 62 2.82 -7.50 11.60
C GLY A 62 1.86 -8.03 10.55
N TRP A 63 2.12 -7.74 9.28
CA TRP A 63 1.22 -8.02 8.16
C TRP A 63 1.76 -9.10 7.20
N GLY A 64 3.07 -9.15 7.00
CA GLY A 64 3.74 -10.01 6.06
C GLY A 64 4.37 -9.24 4.91
N ARG A 65 4.47 -9.86 3.73
CA ARG A 65 5.15 -9.29 2.57
C ARG A 65 4.21 -8.58 1.58
N SER A 66 2.90 -8.79 1.72
CA SER A 66 1.84 -8.17 0.91
C SER A 66 1.12 -7.14 1.78
N PHE A 67 1.45 -5.84 1.61
CA PHE A 67 0.99 -4.73 2.46
C PHE A 67 -0.33 -4.16 1.95
N HIS A 68 -1.35 -5.02 1.78
CA HIS A 68 -2.67 -4.60 1.33
C HIS A 68 -3.79 -5.36 2.04
N PHE A 69 -4.99 -4.88 1.89
CA PHE A 69 -6.19 -5.54 2.36
C PHE A 69 -6.74 -6.54 1.32
N ALA A 70 -7.66 -7.38 1.73
CA ALA A 70 -8.40 -8.27 0.84
C ALA A 70 -9.77 -8.58 1.42
N PRO A 71 -10.79 -8.79 0.57
CA PRO A 71 -12.06 -9.35 1.01
C PRO A 71 -11.83 -10.76 1.57
N ARG A 72 -12.46 -11.10 2.70
CA ARG A 72 -12.27 -12.40 3.35
C ARG A 72 -13.57 -13.18 3.42
N VAL A 73 -13.47 -14.48 3.27
CA VAL A 73 -14.61 -15.40 3.46
C VAL A 73 -14.39 -16.27 4.70
N PRO A 74 -15.47 -16.74 5.38
CA PRO A 74 -15.33 -17.65 6.52
C PRO A 74 -14.54 -18.90 6.17
N GLY A 75 -13.59 -19.28 7.03
CA GLY A 75 -12.72 -20.44 6.82
C GLY A 75 -11.45 -20.17 6.00
N GLU A 76 -11.35 -19.01 5.35
CA GLU A 76 -10.15 -18.62 4.63
C GLU A 76 -9.09 -18.02 5.54
N SER A 77 -7.82 -18.42 5.36
CA SER A 77 -6.71 -17.77 6.07
C SER A 77 -6.44 -16.37 5.51
N PHE A 78 -5.89 -15.48 6.34
CA PHE A 78 -5.52 -14.13 5.89
C PHE A 78 -4.57 -14.17 4.68
N LYS A 79 -3.55 -15.03 4.72
CA LYS A 79 -2.62 -15.20 3.59
C LYS A 79 -3.32 -15.67 2.31
N ALA A 80 -4.28 -16.59 2.42
CA ALA A 80 -5.04 -17.07 1.25
C ALA A 80 -5.93 -15.97 0.66
N SER A 81 -6.52 -15.11 1.51
CA SER A 81 -7.32 -13.98 1.03
C SER A 81 -6.48 -12.97 0.25
N LEU A 82 -5.25 -12.67 0.71
CA LEU A 82 -4.31 -11.79 -0.01
C LEU A 82 -3.97 -12.40 -1.38
N ALA A 83 -3.51 -13.65 -1.42
CA ALA A 83 -3.16 -14.32 -2.67
C ALA A 83 -4.35 -14.38 -3.65
N ARG A 84 -5.55 -14.69 -3.18
CA ARG A 84 -6.76 -14.68 -4.03
C ARG A 84 -7.06 -13.29 -4.59
N HIS A 85 -6.82 -12.23 -3.82
CA HIS A 85 -7.02 -10.85 -4.26
C HIS A 85 -5.97 -10.44 -5.32
N GLU A 86 -4.73 -10.85 -5.13
CA GLU A 86 -3.64 -10.69 -6.10
C GLU A 86 -3.91 -11.47 -7.40
N HIS A 87 -4.40 -12.72 -7.30
CA HIS A 87 -4.80 -13.50 -8.48
C HIS A 87 -5.99 -12.90 -9.22
N PHE A 88 -6.93 -12.27 -8.50
CA PHE A 88 -8.07 -11.61 -9.14
C PHE A 88 -7.61 -10.47 -10.07
N ILE A 89 -6.69 -9.62 -9.65
CA ILE A 89 -6.16 -8.54 -10.50
C ILE A 89 -5.39 -9.11 -11.72
N ALA A 90 -4.63 -10.18 -11.50
CA ALA A 90 -3.91 -10.88 -12.59
C ALA A 90 -4.90 -11.45 -13.64
N LEU A 91 -6.01 -12.02 -13.20
CA LEU A 91 -7.07 -12.56 -14.09
C LEU A 91 -7.82 -11.44 -14.82
N ALA A 92 -8.15 -10.34 -14.15
CA ALA A 92 -8.80 -9.18 -14.77
C ALA A 92 -7.95 -8.61 -15.91
N LEU A 93 -6.64 -8.54 -15.72
CA LEU A 93 -5.68 -8.10 -16.73
C LEU A 93 -5.41 -9.16 -17.80
N GLY A 94 -5.77 -10.43 -17.58
CA GLY A 94 -5.46 -11.53 -18.48
C GLY A 94 -3.97 -11.84 -18.59
N LEU A 95 -3.24 -11.71 -17.49
CA LEU A 95 -1.78 -11.92 -17.47
C LEU A 95 -1.42 -13.36 -17.84
N LYS A 96 -0.35 -13.52 -18.63
CA LYS A 96 0.14 -14.81 -19.13
C LYS A 96 1.65 -14.75 -19.43
N PRO A 97 2.29 -15.92 -19.56
CA PRO A 97 3.70 -15.98 -19.95
C PRO A 97 4.00 -15.20 -21.24
N GLY A 98 5.15 -14.50 -21.23
CA GLY A 98 5.61 -13.66 -22.33
C GLY A 98 5.17 -12.19 -22.26
N MET A 99 4.22 -11.83 -21.38
CA MET A 99 3.87 -10.43 -21.10
C MET A 99 4.91 -9.77 -20.20
N VAL A 100 5.14 -8.47 -20.41
CA VAL A 100 5.90 -7.58 -19.53
C VAL A 100 4.92 -6.61 -18.88
N VAL A 101 4.84 -6.63 -17.56
CA VAL A 101 3.80 -5.96 -16.76
C VAL A 101 4.43 -4.98 -15.78
N ALA A 102 3.89 -3.76 -15.66
CA ALA A 102 4.32 -2.79 -14.65
C ALA A 102 3.50 -2.93 -13.35
N ASP A 103 4.21 -2.97 -12.22
CA ASP A 103 3.63 -2.91 -10.86
C ASP A 103 3.93 -1.54 -10.25
N PHE A 104 2.94 -0.65 -10.21
CA PHE A 104 3.07 0.70 -9.69
C PHE A 104 3.03 0.71 -8.16
N GLY A 105 4.21 0.93 -7.55
CA GLY A 105 4.36 0.90 -6.09
C GLY A 105 4.55 -0.50 -5.53
N SER A 106 5.50 -1.25 -6.07
CA SER A 106 5.72 -2.67 -5.77
C SER A 106 6.10 -2.98 -4.30
N GLY A 107 6.44 -1.97 -3.50
CA GLY A 107 6.85 -2.15 -2.12
C GLY A 107 8.03 -3.13 -1.99
N VAL A 108 7.91 -4.10 -1.07
CA VAL A 108 8.89 -5.19 -0.90
C VAL A 108 8.67 -6.36 -1.87
N GLY A 109 7.75 -6.22 -2.83
CA GLY A 109 7.54 -7.19 -3.91
C GLY A 109 6.68 -8.40 -3.55
N GLY A 110 5.96 -8.40 -2.42
CA GLY A 110 5.10 -9.52 -2.03
C GLY A 110 4.05 -9.88 -3.09
N PRO A 111 3.14 -8.96 -3.45
CA PRO A 111 2.15 -9.17 -4.51
C PRO A 111 2.78 -9.47 -5.87
N LEU A 112 3.86 -8.75 -6.21
CA LEU A 112 4.59 -8.94 -7.46
C LEU A 112 5.03 -10.40 -7.64
N LEU A 113 5.65 -10.98 -6.61
CA LEU A 113 6.15 -12.35 -6.66
C LEU A 113 5.02 -13.40 -6.72
N GLU A 114 3.90 -13.14 -6.03
CA GLU A 114 2.73 -14.02 -6.08
C GLU A 114 2.06 -13.97 -7.47
N ILE A 115 1.87 -12.78 -8.05
CA ILE A 115 1.30 -12.59 -9.38
C ILE A 115 2.23 -13.17 -10.46
N ALA A 116 3.55 -12.97 -10.35
CA ALA A 116 4.52 -13.55 -11.28
C ALA A 116 4.48 -15.08 -11.28
N ARG A 117 4.43 -15.69 -10.09
CA ARG A 117 4.29 -17.14 -9.93
C ARG A 117 2.98 -17.68 -10.52
N PHE A 118 1.88 -16.98 -10.27
CA PHE A 118 0.54 -17.36 -10.73
C PHE A 118 0.39 -17.25 -12.24
N SER A 119 0.85 -16.15 -12.84
CA SER A 119 0.62 -15.82 -14.26
C SER A 119 1.71 -16.28 -15.19
N GLY A 120 2.93 -16.47 -14.71
CA GLY A 120 4.13 -16.66 -15.53
C GLY A 120 4.58 -15.42 -16.33
N ALA A 121 3.97 -14.27 -16.10
CA ALA A 121 4.35 -13.00 -16.71
C ALA A 121 5.62 -12.45 -16.04
N LYS A 122 6.43 -11.70 -16.80
CA LYS A 122 7.52 -10.91 -16.24
C LYS A 122 6.95 -9.62 -15.69
N ILE A 123 7.23 -9.33 -14.41
CA ILE A 123 6.72 -8.13 -13.74
C ILE A 123 7.89 -7.21 -13.39
N VAL A 124 7.74 -5.93 -13.69
CA VAL A 124 8.68 -4.86 -13.35
C VAL A 124 8.07 -4.02 -12.25
N GLY A 125 8.61 -4.15 -11.05
CA GLY A 125 8.20 -3.36 -9.88
C GLY A 125 8.78 -1.95 -9.92
N LEU A 126 7.91 -0.95 -9.94
CA LEU A 126 8.25 0.47 -9.91
C LEU A 126 8.13 0.97 -8.47
N ASN A 127 9.22 1.50 -7.90
CA ASN A 127 9.17 2.01 -6.52
C ASN A 127 10.25 3.08 -6.28
N SER A 128 9.92 4.09 -5.48
CA SER A 128 10.84 5.18 -5.11
C SER A 128 11.65 4.90 -3.85
N ASN A 129 11.32 3.85 -3.09
CA ASN A 129 12.01 3.52 -1.85
C ASN A 129 13.12 2.48 -2.09
N ALA A 130 14.37 2.92 -1.99
CA ALA A 130 15.55 2.07 -2.26
C ALA A 130 15.67 0.89 -1.28
N TYR A 131 15.29 1.08 -0.01
CA TYR A 131 15.30 0.01 1.00
C TYR A 131 14.32 -1.11 0.65
N GLN A 132 13.10 -0.75 0.26
CA GLN A 132 12.09 -1.72 -0.16
C GLN A 132 12.54 -2.48 -1.41
N LEU A 133 13.14 -1.81 -2.39
CA LEU A 133 13.64 -2.46 -3.61
C LEU A 133 14.79 -3.43 -3.34
N GLU A 134 15.71 -3.09 -2.45
CA GLU A 134 16.75 -4.02 -2.03
C GLU A 134 16.15 -5.27 -1.38
N ARG A 135 15.15 -5.05 -0.51
CA ARG A 135 14.41 -6.15 0.12
C ARG A 135 13.64 -6.99 -0.89
N ALA A 136 13.02 -6.36 -1.88
CA ALA A 136 12.27 -7.04 -2.94
C ALA A 136 13.19 -7.96 -3.81
N ARG A 137 14.39 -7.50 -4.16
CA ARG A 137 15.37 -8.32 -4.87
C ARG A 137 15.78 -9.55 -4.07
N GLN A 138 16.07 -9.39 -2.77
CA GLN A 138 16.38 -10.52 -1.89
C GLN A 138 15.24 -11.54 -1.82
N LEU A 139 13.99 -11.05 -1.74
CA LEU A 139 12.80 -11.91 -1.72
C LEU A 139 12.57 -12.63 -3.05
N ALA A 140 12.88 -12.00 -4.18
CA ALA A 140 12.82 -12.62 -5.51
C ALA A 140 13.86 -13.73 -5.65
N GLU A 141 15.07 -13.53 -5.14
CA GLU A 141 16.12 -14.57 -5.09
C GLU A 141 15.71 -15.73 -4.19
N GLU A 142 15.25 -15.45 -2.95
CA GLU A 142 14.76 -16.46 -2.01
C GLU A 142 13.60 -17.31 -2.58
N ALA A 143 12.77 -16.69 -3.42
CA ALA A 143 11.62 -17.35 -4.07
C ALA A 143 11.98 -18.04 -5.41
N GLU A 144 13.22 -17.94 -5.88
CA GLU A 144 13.69 -18.42 -7.19
C GLU A 144 12.92 -17.81 -8.39
N LEU A 145 12.42 -16.56 -8.22
CA LEU A 145 11.60 -15.84 -9.20
C LEU A 145 12.33 -14.66 -9.88
N SER A 146 13.65 -14.52 -9.68
CA SER A 146 14.42 -13.41 -10.28
C SER A 146 14.35 -13.37 -11.80
N HIS A 147 13.98 -14.47 -12.46
CA HIS A 147 13.78 -14.52 -13.91
C HIS A 147 12.45 -13.93 -14.37
N LEU A 148 11.47 -13.76 -13.47
CA LEU A 148 10.16 -13.16 -13.72
C LEU A 148 9.95 -11.80 -12.99
N ALA A 149 10.87 -11.42 -12.13
CA ALA A 149 10.77 -10.19 -11.32
C ALA A 149 11.95 -9.27 -11.62
N ASP A 150 11.65 -8.03 -11.99
CA ASP A 150 12.61 -6.95 -12.15
C ASP A 150 12.18 -5.74 -11.33
N PHE A 151 13.10 -4.83 -11.00
CA PHE A 151 12.81 -3.73 -10.09
C PHE A 151 13.50 -2.44 -10.54
N LEU A 152 12.72 -1.40 -10.79
CA LEU A 152 13.18 -0.08 -11.20
C LEU A 152 13.01 0.93 -10.05
N HIS A 153 14.11 1.58 -9.69
CA HIS A 153 14.09 2.66 -8.69
C HIS A 153 13.70 3.98 -9.37
N CYS A 154 12.44 4.36 -9.27
CA CYS A 154 11.89 5.55 -9.91
C CYS A 154 10.77 6.16 -9.08
N ASP A 155 10.43 7.41 -9.41
CA ASP A 155 9.12 7.95 -9.10
C ASP A 155 8.11 7.37 -10.10
N PHE A 156 6.99 6.84 -9.64
CA PHE A 156 5.97 6.31 -10.54
C PHE A 156 5.18 7.40 -11.29
N LEU A 157 5.42 8.67 -10.98
CA LEU A 157 4.92 9.80 -11.78
C LEU A 157 5.84 10.16 -12.95
N GLU A 158 7.09 9.67 -12.95
CA GLU A 158 8.08 9.93 -13.98
C GLU A 158 9.00 8.71 -14.11
N VAL A 159 8.56 7.73 -14.89
CA VAL A 159 9.27 6.45 -15.04
C VAL A 159 10.24 6.54 -16.21
N ASP A 160 11.52 6.24 -15.97
CA ASP A 160 12.54 6.14 -17.02
C ASP A 160 12.35 4.84 -17.84
N ALA A 161 11.29 4.83 -18.65
CA ALA A 161 10.96 3.78 -19.59
C ALA A 161 10.30 4.37 -20.85
N PRO A 162 10.50 3.74 -22.03
CA PRO A 162 9.87 4.20 -23.25
C PRO A 162 8.34 4.15 -23.17
N ASP A 163 7.68 5.03 -23.92
CA ASP A 163 6.25 4.94 -24.14
C ASP A 163 5.87 3.57 -24.69
N GLU A 164 4.68 3.09 -24.36
CA GLU A 164 4.11 1.85 -24.90
C GLU A 164 5.00 0.61 -24.71
N SER A 165 5.70 0.54 -23.56
CA SER A 165 6.63 -0.54 -23.24
C SER A 165 6.01 -1.74 -22.51
N PHE A 166 4.81 -1.56 -21.88
CA PHE A 166 4.19 -2.60 -21.08
C PHE A 166 2.91 -3.16 -21.71
N ASP A 167 2.75 -4.50 -21.58
CA ASP A 167 1.57 -5.24 -22.07
C ASP A 167 0.36 -5.12 -21.12
N ALA A 168 0.59 -4.78 -19.87
CA ALA A 168 -0.40 -4.46 -18.85
C ALA A 168 0.26 -3.69 -17.70
N ALA A 169 -0.54 -3.05 -16.86
CA ALA A 169 -0.08 -2.43 -15.62
C ALA A 169 -1.09 -2.68 -14.50
N TYR A 170 -0.59 -2.69 -13.26
CA TYR A 170 -1.44 -2.72 -12.08
C TYR A 170 -0.85 -1.89 -10.94
N SER A 171 -1.72 -1.59 -9.97
CA SER A 171 -1.33 -1.02 -8.68
C SER A 171 -2.18 -1.65 -7.57
N ILE A 172 -1.55 -2.01 -6.46
CA ILE A 172 -2.25 -2.56 -5.30
C ILE A 172 -2.03 -1.62 -4.11
N GLU A 173 -3.03 -0.78 -3.82
CA GLU A 173 -3.03 0.18 -2.71
C GLU A 173 -1.76 1.08 -2.68
N ALA A 174 -1.28 1.50 -3.86
CA ALA A 174 -0.07 2.31 -3.96
C ALA A 174 -0.27 3.64 -4.71
N THR A 175 -1.06 3.68 -5.78
CA THR A 175 -1.37 4.93 -6.49
C THR A 175 -2.22 5.89 -5.66
N CYS A 176 -2.80 5.43 -4.54
CA CYS A 176 -3.39 6.30 -3.52
C CYS A 176 -2.36 7.22 -2.82
N CYS A 177 -1.06 6.92 -2.91
CA CYS A 177 0.02 7.77 -2.40
C CYS A 177 0.43 8.89 -3.38
N ALA A 178 -0.13 8.91 -4.61
CA ALA A 178 0.11 9.99 -5.55
C ALA A 178 -0.56 11.29 -5.07
N PRO A 179 0.03 12.46 -5.38
CA PRO A 179 -0.56 13.75 -5.02
C PRO A 179 -1.88 14.02 -5.74
N ASP A 180 -2.04 13.50 -6.94
CA ASP A 180 -3.29 13.53 -7.72
C ASP A 180 -3.40 12.33 -8.67
N LYS A 181 -4.63 11.92 -8.97
CA LYS A 181 -4.90 10.75 -9.81
C LYS A 181 -4.63 10.98 -11.29
N VAL A 182 -4.80 12.21 -11.79
CA VAL A 182 -4.58 12.51 -13.21
C VAL A 182 -3.11 12.33 -13.56
N SER A 183 -2.20 12.83 -12.73
CA SER A 183 -0.76 12.70 -12.95
C SER A 183 -0.31 11.23 -13.00
N VAL A 184 -0.69 10.41 -12.02
CA VAL A 184 -0.27 9.00 -11.99
C VAL A 184 -0.91 8.20 -13.12
N TYR A 185 -2.19 8.42 -13.43
CA TYR A 185 -2.84 7.69 -14.52
C TYR A 185 -2.35 8.13 -15.89
N THR A 186 -1.89 9.38 -16.05
CA THR A 186 -1.22 9.85 -17.27
C THR A 186 0.06 9.05 -17.51
N GLU A 187 0.85 8.81 -16.48
CA GLU A 187 2.08 8.04 -16.62
C GLU A 187 1.79 6.55 -16.88
N VAL A 188 0.80 5.97 -16.20
CA VAL A 188 0.31 4.60 -16.52
C VAL A 188 -0.11 4.51 -17.99
N PHE A 189 -0.90 5.50 -18.48
CA PHE A 189 -1.38 5.54 -19.85
C PHE A 189 -0.23 5.64 -20.85
N ARG A 190 0.76 6.49 -20.59
CA ARG A 190 1.95 6.66 -21.45
C ARG A 190 2.68 5.33 -21.62
N LEU A 191 2.91 4.60 -20.53
CA LEU A 191 3.70 3.39 -20.51
C LEU A 191 2.99 2.17 -21.12
N LEU A 192 1.66 2.16 -21.16
CA LEU A 192 0.88 1.06 -21.71
C LEU A 192 0.87 1.06 -23.23
N LYS A 193 1.00 -0.10 -23.85
CA LYS A 193 0.76 -0.31 -25.28
C LYS A 193 -0.71 -0.02 -25.63
N PRO A 194 -1.02 0.40 -26.88
CA PRO A 194 -2.40 0.47 -27.35
C PRO A 194 -3.14 -0.86 -27.14
N GLY A 195 -4.37 -0.80 -26.65
CA GLY A 195 -5.19 -1.97 -26.27
C GLY A 195 -4.84 -2.63 -24.93
N ALA A 196 -3.73 -2.25 -24.29
CA ALA A 196 -3.33 -2.79 -22.99
C ALA A 196 -4.25 -2.34 -21.85
N ARG A 197 -4.27 -3.12 -20.76
CA ARG A 197 -5.16 -2.91 -19.62
C ARG A 197 -4.42 -2.44 -18.39
N PHE A 198 -5.11 -1.64 -17.60
CA PHE A 198 -4.71 -1.24 -16.25
C PHE A 198 -5.76 -1.69 -15.24
N ALA A 199 -5.33 -2.18 -14.09
CA ALA A 199 -6.22 -2.45 -12.98
C ALA A 199 -5.57 -2.03 -11.65
N ALA A 200 -6.36 -1.49 -10.72
CA ALA A 200 -5.83 -1.13 -9.40
C ALA A 200 -6.86 -1.34 -8.29
N TYR A 201 -6.33 -1.39 -7.07
CA TYR A 201 -7.07 -1.22 -5.84
C TYR A 201 -6.69 0.12 -5.23
N GLU A 202 -7.69 0.99 -5.06
CA GLU A 202 -7.52 2.35 -4.57
C GLU A 202 -8.17 2.53 -3.20
N TYR A 203 -7.55 3.39 -2.39
CA TYR A 203 -8.21 3.94 -1.20
C TYR A 203 -9.19 5.02 -1.63
N ALA A 204 -10.43 4.90 -1.18
CA ALA A 204 -11.44 5.87 -1.48
C ALA A 204 -12.40 6.11 -0.30
N VAL A 205 -12.89 7.35 -0.17
CA VAL A 205 -14.08 7.59 0.63
C VAL A 205 -15.32 7.16 -0.17
N THR A 206 -16.33 6.67 0.53
CA THR A 206 -17.57 6.16 -0.08
C THR A 206 -18.66 7.24 -0.08
N ASP A 207 -19.81 6.96 -0.70
CA ASP A 207 -20.99 7.86 -0.70
C ASP A 207 -21.59 8.09 0.69
N ARG A 208 -21.11 7.35 1.71
CA ARG A 208 -21.52 7.55 3.10
C ARG A 208 -20.64 8.57 3.83
N PHE A 209 -19.53 8.97 3.23
CA PHE A 209 -18.67 10.00 3.81
C PHE A 209 -19.38 11.36 3.73
N ASP A 210 -19.57 11.99 4.89
CA ASP A 210 -20.12 13.33 4.97
C ASP A 210 -18.99 14.33 5.25
N PRO A 211 -18.68 15.24 4.31
CA PRO A 211 -17.64 16.25 4.48
C PRO A 211 -18.02 17.35 5.49
N GLN A 212 -19.25 17.34 6.01
CA GLN A 212 -19.69 18.25 7.07
C GLN A 212 -19.63 17.60 8.47
N ASP A 213 -19.42 16.27 8.56
CA ASP A 213 -19.29 15.58 9.84
C ASP A 213 -17.84 15.67 10.35
N PRO A 214 -17.59 16.35 11.48
CA PRO A 214 -16.25 16.48 12.06
C PRO A 214 -15.60 15.13 12.39
N HIS A 215 -16.40 14.10 12.73
CA HIS A 215 -15.89 12.78 13.03
C HIS A 215 -15.37 12.07 11.77
N HIS A 216 -16.11 12.18 10.65
CA HIS A 216 -15.65 11.64 9.36
C HIS A 216 -14.37 12.33 8.88
N LEU A 217 -14.30 13.67 9.02
CA LEU A 217 -13.09 14.42 8.68
C LEU A 217 -11.88 14.00 9.54
N GLN A 218 -12.09 13.82 10.85
CA GLN A 218 -11.02 13.37 11.75
C GLN A 218 -10.52 11.97 11.37
N LEU A 219 -11.44 11.01 11.11
CA LEU A 219 -11.07 9.66 10.68
C LEU A 219 -10.28 9.68 9.37
N LYS A 220 -10.70 10.50 8.40
CA LYS A 220 -9.95 10.67 7.13
C LYS A 220 -8.55 11.21 7.40
N ALA A 221 -8.41 12.25 8.23
CA ALA A 221 -7.11 12.85 8.57
C ALA A 221 -6.19 11.85 9.30
N ASP A 222 -6.73 11.06 10.23
CA ASP A 222 -5.96 10.03 10.96
C ASP A 222 -5.48 8.91 10.02
N ILE A 223 -6.30 8.52 9.04
CA ILE A 223 -5.92 7.55 7.99
C ILE A 223 -4.82 8.15 7.11
N GLN A 224 -4.94 9.41 6.69
CA GLN A 224 -3.93 10.09 5.89
C GLN A 224 -2.59 10.15 6.62
N LEU A 225 -2.58 10.65 7.85
CA LEU A 225 -1.37 10.78 8.66
C LEU A 225 -0.70 9.42 8.90
N GLY A 226 -1.46 8.45 9.37
CA GLY A 226 -0.90 7.15 9.75
C GLY A 226 -0.69 6.19 8.57
N GLY A 227 -1.27 6.49 7.40
CA GLY A 227 -1.08 5.76 6.14
C GLY A 227 -0.06 6.39 5.18
N GLY A 228 0.47 7.58 5.50
CA GLY A 228 1.37 8.30 4.60
C GLY A 228 0.69 8.85 3.34
N LEU A 229 -0.61 9.14 3.41
CA LEU A 229 -1.44 9.51 2.27
C LEU A 229 -1.68 11.02 2.24
N LEU A 230 -1.28 11.68 1.18
CA LEU A 230 -1.54 13.12 1.02
C LEU A 230 -3.01 13.41 0.76
N VAL A 231 -3.65 12.56 -0.07
CA VAL A 231 -5.05 12.71 -0.47
C VAL A 231 -5.75 11.35 -0.36
N ILE A 232 -7.02 11.36 0.04
CA ILE A 232 -7.93 10.23 -0.14
C ILE A 232 -9.13 10.78 -0.92
N ASP A 233 -9.23 10.38 -2.18
CA ASP A 233 -10.27 10.82 -3.10
C ASP A 233 -11.58 10.06 -2.88
N ASP A 234 -12.67 10.60 -3.39
CA ASP A 234 -13.91 9.84 -3.60
C ASP A 234 -13.85 9.02 -4.91
N ARG A 235 -14.81 8.12 -5.05
CA ARG A 235 -14.88 7.21 -6.21
C ARG A 235 -15.10 7.94 -7.53
N GLU A 236 -15.89 9.02 -7.52
CA GLU A 236 -16.20 9.82 -8.70
C GLU A 236 -14.94 10.54 -9.21
N THR A 237 -14.14 11.09 -8.30
CA THR A 237 -12.85 11.72 -8.61
C THR A 237 -11.89 10.74 -9.28
N ILE A 238 -11.80 9.50 -8.75
CA ILE A 238 -10.96 8.43 -9.32
C ILE A 238 -11.43 8.06 -10.73
N ASP A 239 -12.74 7.83 -10.92
CA ASP A 239 -13.31 7.46 -12.21
C ASP A 239 -13.15 8.57 -13.26
N ASN A 240 -13.38 9.83 -12.86
CA ASN A 240 -13.21 10.99 -13.72
C ASN A 240 -11.74 11.19 -14.13
N ALA A 241 -10.78 10.91 -13.25
CA ALA A 241 -9.37 10.98 -13.60
C ALA A 241 -9.00 9.97 -14.69
N LEU A 242 -9.48 8.72 -14.62
CA LEU A 242 -9.27 7.71 -15.67
C LEU A 242 -9.81 8.18 -17.04
N VAL A 243 -11.04 8.68 -17.04
CA VAL A 243 -11.68 9.16 -18.27
C VAL A 243 -10.96 10.38 -18.85
N SER A 244 -10.53 11.32 -18.00
CA SER A 244 -9.85 12.55 -18.43
C SER A 244 -8.49 12.27 -19.09
N VAL A 245 -7.80 11.22 -18.67
CA VAL A 245 -6.54 10.76 -19.26
C VAL A 245 -6.75 10.03 -20.59
N GLY A 246 -7.95 9.52 -20.85
CA GLY A 246 -8.29 8.85 -22.11
C GLY A 246 -8.46 7.33 -21.98
N PHE A 247 -8.51 6.79 -20.77
CA PHE A 247 -8.84 5.38 -20.56
C PHE A 247 -10.30 5.08 -20.90
N GLU A 248 -10.53 3.91 -21.49
CA GLU A 248 -11.83 3.27 -21.52
C GLU A 248 -12.05 2.50 -20.23
N VAL A 249 -12.94 2.97 -19.37
CA VAL A 249 -13.28 2.30 -18.11
C VAL A 249 -14.11 1.07 -18.41
N LEU A 250 -13.63 -0.11 -18.03
CA LEU A 250 -14.28 -1.40 -18.26
C LEU A 250 -15.13 -1.81 -17.04
N GLU A 251 -14.62 -1.57 -15.85
CA GLU A 251 -15.30 -1.89 -14.58
C GLU A 251 -14.75 -1.04 -13.46
N THR A 252 -15.64 -0.53 -12.60
CA THR A 252 -15.28 -0.01 -11.27
C THR A 252 -16.25 -0.54 -10.23
N ARG A 253 -15.75 -0.96 -9.08
CA ARG A 253 -16.57 -1.42 -7.96
C ARG A 253 -15.81 -1.48 -6.64
N ASP A 254 -16.54 -1.34 -5.56
CA ASP A 254 -16.00 -1.52 -4.22
C ASP A 254 -16.01 -3.01 -3.81
N LEU A 255 -14.84 -3.62 -3.74
CA LEU A 255 -14.69 -5.03 -3.36
C LEU A 255 -14.83 -5.26 -1.84
N SER A 256 -14.91 -4.21 -1.04
CA SER A 256 -15.22 -4.33 0.39
C SER A 256 -16.67 -4.72 0.65
N VAL A 257 -17.56 -4.43 -0.32
CA VAL A 257 -18.98 -4.76 -0.27
C VAL A 257 -19.20 -6.18 -0.79
N GLN A 258 -19.42 -7.12 0.10
CA GLN A 258 -19.65 -8.53 -0.24
C GLN A 258 -21.14 -8.86 -0.23
N THR A 259 -21.60 -9.64 -1.20
CA THR A 259 -23.00 -10.11 -1.31
C THR A 259 -23.29 -11.39 -0.55
N GLY A 260 -22.29 -12.02 0.06
CA GLY A 260 -22.38 -13.29 0.81
C GLY A 260 -21.78 -13.20 2.21
N PRO A 261 -21.71 -14.33 2.93
CA PRO A 261 -21.00 -14.39 4.21
C PRO A 261 -19.56 -13.91 4.07
N SER A 262 -19.21 -12.85 4.77
CA SER A 262 -17.88 -12.23 4.70
C SER A 262 -17.37 -11.85 6.07
N ILE A 263 -16.06 -11.81 6.21
CA ILE A 263 -15.37 -11.23 7.36
C ILE A 263 -15.02 -9.79 6.94
N PRO A 264 -15.32 -8.78 7.78
CA PRO A 264 -14.98 -7.40 7.46
C PRO A 264 -13.49 -7.25 7.13
N TRP A 265 -13.17 -6.49 6.09
CA TRP A 265 -11.79 -6.28 5.65
C TRP A 265 -10.89 -5.73 6.75
N TYR A 266 -11.45 -4.94 7.67
CA TYR A 266 -10.73 -4.33 8.79
C TYR A 266 -10.55 -5.27 10.00
N GLU A 267 -11.05 -6.50 9.95
CA GLU A 267 -10.92 -7.48 11.05
C GLU A 267 -9.46 -7.70 11.49
N PRO A 268 -8.47 -7.79 10.58
CA PRO A 268 -7.07 -7.94 10.97
C PRO A 268 -6.54 -6.76 11.81
N LEU A 269 -7.12 -5.57 11.64
CA LEU A 269 -6.75 -4.38 12.43
C LEU A 269 -7.32 -4.42 13.86
N VAL A 270 -8.43 -5.13 14.07
CA VAL A 270 -9.15 -5.18 15.37
C VAL A 270 -8.70 -6.35 16.22
N GLY A 271 -8.22 -7.44 15.61
CA GLY A 271 -7.74 -8.62 16.30
C GLY A 271 -8.84 -9.40 17.03
N SER A 272 -10.01 -9.59 16.40
CA SER A 272 -11.19 -10.19 17.03
C SER A 272 -11.25 -11.71 17.01
N GLY A 273 -10.19 -12.42 16.58
CA GLY A 273 -10.17 -13.89 16.50
C GLY A 273 -9.15 -14.57 17.43
N LEU A 274 -9.24 -15.90 17.54
CA LEU A 274 -8.38 -16.73 18.42
C LEU A 274 -7.01 -17.08 17.78
N SER A 275 -6.61 -16.47 16.67
CA SER A 275 -5.31 -16.72 16.05
C SER A 275 -4.19 -15.93 16.75
N VAL A 276 -2.94 -16.43 16.65
CA VAL A 276 -1.75 -15.72 17.18
C VAL A 276 -1.59 -14.34 16.53
N ALA A 277 -1.95 -14.19 15.26
CA ALA A 277 -1.95 -12.90 14.56
C ALA A 277 -2.98 -11.93 15.18
N ASN A 278 -4.19 -12.41 15.44
CA ASN A 278 -5.26 -11.64 16.06
C ASN A 278 -4.94 -11.25 17.51
N LEU A 279 -4.21 -12.11 18.25
CA LEU A 279 -3.76 -11.78 19.60
C LEU A 279 -2.80 -10.59 19.60
N ARG A 280 -1.91 -10.47 18.60
CA ARG A 280 -1.00 -9.33 18.44
C ARG A 280 -1.75 -8.02 18.14
N SER A 281 -2.78 -8.08 17.31
CA SER A 281 -3.63 -6.92 16.95
C SER A 281 -4.67 -6.60 18.02
N SER A 282 -4.87 -7.44 19.04
CA SER A 282 -5.77 -7.19 20.16
C SER A 282 -5.27 -6.04 21.05
N LYS A 283 -6.18 -5.41 21.84
CA LYS A 283 -5.81 -4.36 22.80
C LYS A 283 -4.69 -4.79 23.75
N ILE A 284 -4.69 -6.05 24.20
CA ILE A 284 -3.66 -6.61 25.08
C ILE A 284 -2.35 -6.80 24.32
N GLY A 285 -2.41 -7.33 23.10
CA GLY A 285 -1.22 -7.50 22.26
C GLY A 285 -0.55 -6.17 21.90
N ARG A 286 -1.33 -5.15 21.55
CA ARG A 286 -0.84 -3.79 21.29
C ARG A 286 -0.21 -3.16 22.53
N TRP A 287 -0.86 -3.29 23.70
CA TRP A 287 -0.30 -2.82 24.96
C TRP A 287 1.07 -3.49 25.26
N PHE A 288 1.14 -4.81 25.08
CA PHE A 288 2.39 -5.57 25.29
C PHE A 288 3.48 -5.13 24.30
N THR A 289 3.15 -4.98 23.03
CA THR A 289 4.07 -4.49 21.98
C THR A 289 4.59 -3.10 22.33
N HIS A 290 3.70 -2.16 22.72
CA HIS A 290 4.07 -0.80 23.10
C HIS A 290 5.08 -0.82 24.28
N HIS A 291 4.81 -1.56 25.34
CA HIS A 291 5.70 -1.61 26.51
C HIS A 291 7.04 -2.29 26.19
N THR A 292 7.02 -3.33 25.36
CA THR A 292 8.24 -3.99 24.89
C THR A 292 9.10 -3.03 24.07
N LEU A 293 8.51 -2.29 23.14
CA LEU A 293 9.22 -1.30 22.33
C LEU A 293 9.80 -0.15 23.19
N ARG A 294 9.04 0.32 24.20
CA ARG A 294 9.57 1.34 25.15
C ARG A 294 10.80 0.83 25.89
N VAL A 295 10.79 -0.41 26.38
CA VAL A 295 11.96 -1.02 27.04
C VAL A 295 13.12 -1.14 26.05
N MET A 296 12.89 -1.61 24.84
CA MET A 296 13.92 -1.77 23.82
C MET A 296 14.50 -0.41 23.38
N GLU A 297 13.68 0.61 23.26
CA GLU A 297 14.14 1.98 22.96
C GLU A 297 14.97 2.57 24.12
N GLY A 298 14.53 2.38 25.37
CA GLY A 298 15.26 2.78 26.57
C GLY A 298 16.62 2.10 26.72
N LEU A 299 16.71 0.83 26.35
CA LEU A 299 17.95 0.04 26.31
C LEU A 299 18.79 0.29 25.04
N ARG A 300 18.35 1.14 24.12
CA ARG A 300 18.98 1.43 22.82
C ARG A 300 19.13 0.20 21.93
N ILE A 301 18.29 -0.82 22.14
CA ILE A 301 18.15 -2.01 21.29
C ILE A 301 17.32 -1.62 20.04
N ALA A 302 16.27 -0.82 20.23
CA ALA A 302 15.53 -0.16 19.15
C ALA A 302 15.95 1.31 18.98
N PRO A 303 15.88 1.89 17.75
CA PRO A 303 16.14 3.32 17.54
C PRO A 303 15.16 4.21 18.30
N ARG A 304 15.61 5.45 18.59
CA ARG A 304 14.71 6.47 19.14
C ARG A 304 13.59 6.78 18.15
N GLY A 305 12.36 6.91 18.66
CA GLY A 305 11.18 7.19 17.89
C GLY A 305 10.39 5.94 17.44
N THR A 306 10.90 4.73 17.72
CA THR A 306 10.20 3.46 17.38
C THR A 306 8.82 3.37 18.01
N VAL A 307 8.67 3.81 19.25
CA VAL A 307 7.38 3.86 19.96
C VAL A 307 6.41 4.81 19.25
N ARG A 308 6.88 5.98 18.82
CA ARG A 308 6.06 6.98 18.13
C ARG A 308 5.60 6.48 16.74
N VAL A 309 6.45 5.75 16.01
CA VAL A 309 6.03 5.05 14.78
C VAL A 309 4.89 4.09 15.06
N GLN A 310 5.02 3.27 16.11
CA GLN A 310 3.97 2.33 16.49
C GLN A 310 2.66 3.04 16.88
N GLU A 311 2.73 4.17 17.59
CA GLU A 311 1.56 4.98 17.95
C GLU A 311 0.86 5.56 16.71
N THR A 312 1.62 6.06 15.73
CA THR A 312 1.08 6.56 14.45
C THR A 312 0.40 5.45 13.65
N LEU A 313 1.00 4.27 13.57
CA LEU A 313 0.39 3.10 12.91
C LEU A 313 -0.87 2.63 13.64
N GLU A 314 -0.89 2.69 14.97
CA GLU A 314 -2.07 2.33 15.76
C GLU A 314 -3.22 3.32 15.56
N LEU A 315 -2.93 4.62 15.48
CA LEU A 315 -3.90 5.67 15.15
C LEU A 315 -4.59 5.35 13.81
N CYS A 316 -3.79 5.09 12.77
CA CYS A 316 -4.29 4.70 11.45
C CYS A 316 -5.16 3.44 11.51
N ALA A 317 -4.69 2.39 12.18
CA ALA A 317 -5.42 1.12 12.28
C ALA A 317 -6.78 1.27 12.96
N VAL A 318 -6.86 2.09 14.02
CA VAL A 318 -8.11 2.39 14.72
C VAL A 318 -9.05 3.21 13.83
N ALA A 319 -8.53 4.24 13.17
CA ALA A 319 -9.30 5.09 12.26
C ALA A 319 -9.85 4.30 11.06
N MET A 320 -9.02 3.45 10.42
CA MET A 320 -9.47 2.57 9.33
C MET A 320 -10.55 1.59 9.78
N ALA A 321 -10.39 0.98 10.95
CA ALA A 321 -11.38 0.04 11.49
C ALA A 321 -12.72 0.73 11.77
N GLU A 322 -12.70 1.95 12.30
CA GLU A 322 -13.90 2.73 12.57
C GLU A 322 -14.55 3.23 11.27
N ALA A 323 -13.77 3.79 10.35
CA ALA A 323 -14.25 4.21 9.04
C ALA A 323 -14.85 3.04 8.24
N GLY A 324 -14.25 1.85 8.37
CA GLY A 324 -14.80 0.62 7.79
C GLY A 324 -16.13 0.20 8.43
N ARG A 325 -16.31 0.32 9.76
CA ARG A 325 -17.59 0.04 10.44
C ARG A 325 -18.69 1.02 10.02
N LEU A 326 -18.36 2.29 9.88
CA LEU A 326 -19.27 3.32 9.38
C LEU A 326 -19.56 3.14 7.89
N GLY A 327 -18.70 2.43 7.18
CA GLY A 327 -18.78 2.23 5.73
C GLY A 327 -18.45 3.50 4.93
N ILE A 328 -17.69 4.42 5.51
CA ILE A 328 -17.31 5.70 4.90
C ILE A 328 -15.98 5.63 4.12
N PHE A 329 -15.25 4.52 4.24
CA PHE A 329 -13.95 4.30 3.62
C PHE A 329 -13.81 2.87 3.12
N THR A 330 -13.14 2.71 1.98
CA THR A 330 -12.74 1.43 1.42
C THR A 330 -11.27 1.47 0.97
N PRO A 331 -10.46 0.43 1.28
CA PRO A 331 -9.10 0.32 0.75
C PRO A 331 -9.05 -0.43 -0.60
N MET A 332 -10.18 -0.91 -1.10
CA MET A 332 -10.22 -1.80 -2.25
C MET A 332 -11.30 -1.41 -3.26
N TYR A 333 -11.33 -0.09 -3.59
CA TYR A 333 -12.05 0.38 -4.76
C TYR A 333 -11.31 -0.14 -6.00
N PHE A 334 -11.88 -1.17 -6.63
CA PHE A 334 -11.32 -1.80 -7.82
C PHE A 334 -11.63 -0.97 -9.05
N ILE A 335 -10.58 -0.69 -9.82
CA ILE A 335 -10.67 -0.09 -11.15
C ILE A 335 -10.07 -1.03 -12.17
N HIS A 336 -10.69 -1.12 -13.35
CA HIS A 336 -10.24 -1.87 -14.51
C HIS A 336 -10.51 -1.04 -15.76
N ALA A 337 -9.46 -0.69 -16.46
CA ALA A 337 -9.51 0.21 -17.61
C ALA A 337 -8.64 -0.30 -18.76
N ARG A 338 -8.83 0.24 -19.96
CA ARG A 338 -8.08 -0.12 -21.15
C ARG A 338 -7.60 1.15 -21.85
N LYS A 339 -6.32 1.18 -22.28
CA LYS A 339 -5.87 2.16 -23.27
C LYS A 339 -6.48 1.81 -24.62
N PRO A 340 -7.18 2.72 -25.28
CA PRO A 340 -7.70 2.49 -26.64
C PRO A 340 -6.60 2.04 -27.62
N ALA A 341 -7.01 1.27 -28.68
CA ALA A 341 -6.10 0.75 -29.68
C ALA A 341 -5.64 1.80 -30.68
#